data_ccb561e07bad506861c91bfd5b717e28
#
_entry.id   ccb561e07bad506861c91bfd5b717e28
#
_cell.length_a   1.000
_cell.length_b   1.000
_cell.length_c   1.000
_cell.angle_alpha   90.00
_cell.angle_beta   90.00
_cell.angle_gamma   90.00
#
_symmetry.space_group_name_H-M   'P 1'
#
loop_
_entity.id
_entity.type
_entity.pdbx_description
1 polymer ?
#
loop_
_entity_poly.entity_id
_entity_poly.type
_entity_poly.pdbx_seq_one_letter_code
_entity_poly.pdbx_strand_id
1 'polypeptide(L)'
;MEKKTTVISPEALQRQEGFCGRVREYWQAQGITPVAFVETYGCQQNEADSEQIRGMLEHCGYGLTDGPEGADLVIFNTCAIREHAEQRVFGNVGALVHTRRRHPRQKIFLCGCMMGQPAVVERVRKSYPYVDGVFSTHHLWELPQLLLGVLTTGKRVFSVEDSAGAIAEGLPVVRENKLKAWVSVMYGCNNFCSTASCPMCAAESAPDSRRTFCRSAAR
;
A
#
# COMPACT_ATOMS: atom_id res chain seq x y z
N MET A 1 -2.83 25.53 9.52
CA MET A 1 -3.57 24.51 10.31
C MET A 1 -2.57 23.40 10.60
N GLU A 2 -2.25 23.16 11.86
CA GLU A 2 -1.41 22.03 12.26
C GLU A 2 -2.12 20.72 11.91
N LYS A 3 -1.52 19.92 11.03
CA LYS A 3 -1.98 18.55 10.75
C LYS A 3 -1.54 17.65 11.91
N LYS A 4 -2.42 17.41 12.87
CA LYS A 4 -2.14 16.51 14.00
C LYS A 4 -2.05 15.07 13.48
N THR A 5 -0.92 14.42 13.76
CA THR A 5 -0.77 12.97 13.55
C THR A 5 -1.72 12.20 14.47
N THR A 6 -2.49 11.29 13.90
CA THR A 6 -3.48 10.48 14.65
C THR A 6 -3.05 9.02 14.61
N VAL A 7 -2.86 8.41 15.77
CA VAL A 7 -2.65 6.96 15.87
C VAL A 7 -3.99 6.24 15.65
N ILE A 8 -3.98 5.26 14.76
CA ILE A 8 -5.17 4.46 14.45
C ILE A 8 -5.54 3.62 15.66
N SER A 9 -6.82 3.64 16.04
CA SER A 9 -7.28 2.92 17.23
C SER A 9 -7.24 1.40 17.03
N PRO A 10 -7.06 0.62 18.11
CA PRO A 10 -7.09 -0.84 18.06
C PRO A 10 -8.40 -1.38 17.47
N GLU A 11 -9.53 -0.72 17.73
CA GLU A 11 -10.84 -1.11 17.19
C GLU A 11 -10.91 -0.92 15.67
N ALA A 12 -10.23 0.11 15.14
CA ALA A 12 -10.14 0.32 13.70
C ALA A 12 -9.29 -0.76 13.03
N LEU A 13 -8.18 -1.15 13.64
CA LEU A 13 -7.35 -2.27 13.18
C LEU A 13 -8.11 -3.61 13.26
N GLN A 14 -8.84 -3.85 14.35
CA GLN A 14 -9.68 -5.05 14.48
C GLN A 14 -10.76 -5.13 13.38
N ARG A 15 -11.34 -3.98 12.99
CA ARG A 15 -12.25 -3.96 11.84
C ARG A 15 -11.56 -4.37 10.54
N GLN A 16 -10.29 -4.02 10.34
CA GLN A 16 -9.54 -4.46 9.16
C GLN A 16 -9.30 -5.98 9.16
N GLU A 17 -9.08 -6.58 10.31
CA GLU A 17 -9.06 -8.04 10.46
C GLU A 17 -10.38 -8.70 10.00
N GLY A 18 -11.52 -8.08 10.35
CA GLY A 18 -12.84 -8.51 9.86
C GLY A 18 -12.94 -8.42 8.33
N PHE A 19 -12.37 -7.38 7.71
CA PHE A 19 -12.33 -7.29 6.25
C PHE A 19 -11.41 -8.36 5.63
N CYS A 20 -10.27 -8.69 6.25
CA CYS A 20 -9.42 -9.80 5.81
C CYS A 20 -10.21 -11.13 5.79
N GLY A 21 -10.99 -11.41 6.85
CA GLY A 21 -11.87 -12.59 6.89
C GLY A 21 -12.82 -12.65 5.69
N ARG A 22 -13.50 -11.54 5.41
CA ARG A 22 -14.44 -11.44 4.27
C ARG A 22 -13.76 -11.56 2.91
N VAL A 23 -12.52 -11.09 2.76
CA VAL A 23 -11.73 -11.31 1.53
C VAL A 23 -11.42 -12.78 1.34
N ARG A 24 -11.04 -13.50 2.42
CA ARG A 24 -10.83 -14.96 2.37
C ARG A 24 -12.11 -15.69 1.96
N GLU A 25 -13.23 -15.37 2.59
CA GLU A 25 -14.55 -15.94 2.26
C GLU A 25 -14.92 -15.71 0.80
N TYR A 26 -14.67 -14.51 0.27
CA TYR A 26 -14.91 -14.18 -1.13
C TYR A 26 -14.18 -15.13 -2.09
N TRP A 27 -12.90 -15.42 -1.83
CA TRP A 27 -12.12 -16.31 -2.66
C TRP A 27 -12.45 -17.79 -2.44
N GLN A 28 -12.70 -18.18 -1.20
CA GLN A 28 -13.13 -19.55 -0.86
C GLN A 28 -14.45 -19.91 -1.55
N ALA A 29 -15.40 -18.98 -1.60
CA ALA A 29 -16.69 -19.19 -2.30
C ALA A 29 -16.50 -19.44 -3.80
N GLN A 30 -15.39 -19.01 -4.39
CA GLN A 30 -15.04 -19.25 -5.78
C GLN A 30 -14.13 -20.47 -6.00
N GLY A 31 -13.71 -21.14 -4.92
CA GLY A 31 -12.77 -22.25 -4.98
C GLY A 31 -11.37 -21.86 -5.45
N ILE A 32 -10.96 -20.59 -5.23
CA ILE A 32 -9.70 -20.01 -5.72
C ILE A 32 -8.77 -19.75 -4.54
N THR A 33 -7.51 -20.14 -4.68
CA THR A 33 -6.40 -19.66 -3.83
C THR A 33 -5.73 -18.49 -4.54
N PRO A 34 -6.00 -17.24 -4.12
CA PRO A 34 -5.52 -16.07 -4.83
C PRO A 34 -4.01 -15.87 -4.62
N VAL A 35 -3.33 -15.29 -5.61
CA VAL A 35 -1.93 -14.90 -5.51
C VAL A 35 -1.76 -13.40 -5.78
N ALA A 36 -0.82 -12.79 -5.04
CA ALA A 36 -0.52 -11.37 -5.15
C ALA A 36 0.95 -11.13 -5.49
N PHE A 37 1.19 -10.13 -6.33
CA PHE A 37 2.50 -9.59 -6.64
C PHE A 37 2.62 -8.18 -6.08
N VAL A 38 3.69 -7.91 -5.32
CA VAL A 38 3.98 -6.60 -4.72
C VAL A 38 5.35 -6.15 -5.17
N GLU A 39 5.41 -5.07 -5.95
CA GLU A 39 6.65 -4.46 -6.44
C GLU A 39 6.88 -3.11 -5.79
N THR A 40 8.12 -2.86 -5.36
CA THR A 40 8.53 -1.63 -4.67
C THR A 40 9.36 -0.75 -5.58
N TYR A 41 8.90 0.48 -5.80
CA TYR A 41 9.62 1.52 -6.52
C TYR A 41 9.94 2.67 -5.57
N GLY A 42 11.00 2.53 -4.75
CA GLY A 42 11.19 3.59 -3.77
C GLY A 42 12.42 3.50 -2.88
N CYS A 43 12.26 4.09 -1.70
CA CYS A 43 13.26 4.14 -0.65
C CYS A 43 13.01 3.02 0.39
N GLN A 44 13.83 2.99 1.45
CA GLN A 44 13.69 2.01 2.53
C GLN A 44 12.32 2.07 3.23
N GLN A 45 11.69 3.24 3.31
CA GLN A 45 10.33 3.36 3.84
C GLN A 45 9.33 2.60 2.96
N ASN A 46 9.43 2.70 1.62
CA ASN A 46 8.57 1.93 0.74
C ASN A 46 8.80 0.42 0.88
N GLU A 47 10.05 -0.02 1.16
CA GLU A 47 10.32 -1.44 1.45
C GLU A 47 9.60 -1.89 2.74
N ALA A 48 9.70 -1.10 3.83
CA ALA A 48 8.98 -1.38 5.07
C ALA A 48 7.46 -1.42 4.86
N ASP A 49 6.91 -0.48 4.10
CA ASP A 49 5.49 -0.43 3.75
C ASP A 49 5.08 -1.67 2.93
N SER A 50 5.94 -2.13 2.02
CA SER A 50 5.67 -3.33 1.21
C SER A 50 5.73 -4.62 2.04
N GLU A 51 6.60 -4.71 3.05
CA GLU A 51 6.58 -5.81 4.01
C GLU A 51 5.25 -5.87 4.78
N GLN A 52 4.67 -4.72 5.14
CA GLN A 52 3.35 -4.64 5.77
C GLN A 52 2.23 -5.01 4.79
N ILE A 53 2.29 -4.52 3.54
CA ILE A 53 1.33 -4.89 2.49
C ILE A 53 1.31 -6.41 2.29
N ARG A 54 2.47 -7.04 2.15
CA ARG A 54 2.58 -8.51 2.02
C ARG A 54 1.99 -9.23 3.23
N GLY A 55 2.27 -8.74 4.45
CA GLY A 55 1.70 -9.30 5.67
C GLY A 55 0.17 -9.23 5.70
N MET A 56 -0.42 -8.08 5.34
CA MET A 56 -1.87 -7.95 5.26
C MET A 56 -2.48 -8.84 4.18
N LEU A 57 -1.80 -9.01 3.04
CA LEU A 57 -2.27 -9.88 1.96
C LEU A 57 -2.26 -11.35 2.37
N GLU A 58 -1.23 -11.82 3.06
CA GLU A 58 -1.24 -13.18 3.64
C GLU A 58 -2.38 -13.37 4.64
N HIS A 59 -2.63 -12.38 5.50
CA HIS A 59 -3.80 -12.39 6.41
C HIS A 59 -5.13 -12.41 5.64
N CYS A 60 -5.19 -11.81 4.45
CA CYS A 60 -6.35 -11.87 3.56
C CYS A 60 -6.44 -13.19 2.76
N GLY A 61 -5.48 -14.11 2.93
CA GLY A 61 -5.47 -15.43 2.28
C GLY A 61 -4.80 -15.45 0.91
N TYR A 62 -4.03 -14.43 0.54
CA TYR A 62 -3.23 -14.43 -0.68
C TYR A 62 -1.90 -15.16 -0.49
N GLY A 63 -1.52 -15.99 -1.44
CA GLY A 63 -0.13 -16.37 -1.65
C GLY A 63 0.66 -15.23 -2.30
N LEU A 64 1.98 -15.23 -2.16
CA LEU A 64 2.86 -14.25 -2.80
C LEU A 64 3.55 -14.88 -4.02
N THR A 65 3.80 -14.06 -5.05
CA THR A 65 4.51 -14.46 -6.28
C THR A 65 5.54 -13.41 -6.69
N ASP A 66 6.53 -13.81 -7.49
CA ASP A 66 7.66 -12.97 -7.91
C ASP A 66 7.40 -12.15 -9.17
N GLY A 67 6.20 -12.25 -9.75
CA GLY A 67 5.89 -11.55 -10.99
C GLY A 67 4.38 -11.28 -11.16
N PRO A 68 4.03 -10.33 -12.03
CA PRO A 68 2.64 -9.93 -12.25
C PRO A 68 1.84 -10.93 -13.08
N GLU A 69 2.52 -11.87 -13.73
CA GLU A 69 1.89 -12.87 -14.60
C GLU A 69 1.22 -13.94 -13.77
N GLY A 70 -0.10 -14.10 -13.96
CA GLY A 70 -0.91 -15.03 -13.18
C GLY A 70 -1.31 -14.53 -11.78
N ALA A 71 -0.82 -13.36 -11.34
CA ALA A 71 -1.25 -12.75 -10.09
C ALA A 71 -2.70 -12.27 -10.19
N ASP A 72 -3.52 -12.59 -9.18
CA ASP A 72 -4.90 -12.08 -9.05
C ASP A 72 -4.92 -10.64 -8.56
N LEU A 73 -3.84 -10.22 -7.86
CA LEU A 73 -3.64 -8.86 -7.39
C LEU A 73 -2.20 -8.41 -7.67
N VAL A 74 -2.05 -7.24 -8.29
CA VAL A 74 -0.77 -6.56 -8.47
C VAL A 74 -0.80 -5.26 -7.69
N ILE A 75 0.19 -5.03 -6.81
CA ILE A 75 0.34 -3.77 -6.08
C ILE A 75 1.71 -3.17 -6.41
N PHE A 76 1.72 -1.94 -6.89
CA PHE A 76 2.93 -1.13 -7.05
C PHE A 76 3.01 -0.09 -5.95
N ASN A 77 4.00 -0.23 -5.07
CA ASN A 77 4.31 0.74 -4.04
C ASN A 77 5.35 1.74 -4.57
N THR A 78 4.98 3.02 -4.59
CA THR A 78 5.62 4.04 -5.41
C THR A 78 6.18 5.20 -4.58
N CYS A 79 7.24 5.84 -5.07
CA CYS A 79 7.95 6.92 -4.41
C CYS A 79 7.79 8.25 -5.15
N ALA A 80 7.61 9.34 -4.40
CA ALA A 80 7.48 10.69 -4.93
C ALA A 80 8.83 11.40 -5.23
N ILE A 81 9.94 10.87 -4.71
CA ILE A 81 11.22 11.61 -4.65
C ILE A 81 12.10 11.38 -5.89
N ARG A 82 11.83 10.35 -6.68
CA ARG A 82 12.66 9.94 -7.81
C ARG A 82 11.92 10.14 -9.13
N GLU A 83 12.26 11.18 -9.89
CA GLU A 83 11.65 11.49 -11.19
C GLU A 83 11.72 10.30 -12.17
N HIS A 84 12.85 9.60 -12.22
CA HIS A 84 12.97 8.38 -13.02
C HIS A 84 12.10 7.22 -12.51
N ALA A 85 11.72 7.21 -11.22
CA ALA A 85 10.83 6.18 -10.70
C ALA A 85 9.40 6.36 -11.23
N GLU A 86 8.91 7.58 -11.36
CA GLU A 86 7.59 7.84 -11.91
C GLU A 86 7.44 7.32 -13.35
N GLN A 87 8.40 7.61 -14.22
CA GLN A 87 8.38 7.13 -15.61
C GLN A 87 8.42 5.60 -15.66
N ARG A 88 9.26 4.97 -14.84
CA ARG A 88 9.37 3.51 -14.75
C ARG A 88 8.07 2.87 -14.25
N VAL A 89 7.45 3.44 -13.20
CA VAL A 89 6.17 2.98 -12.67
C VAL A 89 5.10 3.04 -13.75
N PHE A 90 4.94 4.18 -14.43
CA PHE A 90 3.92 4.33 -15.46
C PHE A 90 4.17 3.44 -16.69
N GLY A 91 5.43 3.18 -17.06
CA GLY A 91 5.78 2.20 -18.08
C GLY A 91 5.32 0.80 -17.71
N ASN A 92 5.61 0.36 -16.47
CA ASN A 92 5.22 -0.96 -15.97
C ASN A 92 3.70 -1.05 -15.77
N VAL A 93 3.05 0.00 -15.24
CA VAL A 93 1.57 0.07 -15.18
C VAL A 93 0.98 -0.09 -16.58
N GLY A 94 1.56 0.57 -17.60
CA GLY A 94 1.14 0.43 -18.99
C GLY A 94 1.24 -1.02 -19.49
N ALA A 95 2.31 -1.74 -19.12
CA ALA A 95 2.49 -3.14 -19.49
C ALA A 95 1.44 -4.08 -18.86
N LEU A 96 0.91 -3.75 -17.67
CA LEU A 96 -0.11 -4.56 -17.00
C LEU A 96 -1.43 -4.68 -17.76
N VAL A 97 -1.68 -3.81 -18.75
CA VAL A 97 -2.86 -3.99 -19.62
C VAL A 97 -2.82 -5.33 -20.37
N HIS A 98 -1.62 -5.81 -20.72
CA HIS A 98 -1.46 -7.09 -21.41
C HIS A 98 -1.65 -8.28 -20.47
N THR A 99 -1.14 -8.22 -19.24
CA THR A 99 -1.37 -9.28 -18.24
C THR A 99 -2.84 -9.34 -17.86
N ARG A 100 -3.50 -8.20 -17.64
CA ARG A 100 -4.92 -8.14 -17.32
C ARG A 100 -5.81 -8.68 -18.45
N ARG A 101 -5.46 -8.47 -19.72
CA ARG A 101 -6.20 -9.05 -20.86
C ARG A 101 -6.14 -10.58 -20.86
N ARG A 102 -5.00 -11.15 -20.48
CA ARG A 102 -4.82 -12.61 -20.34
C ARG A 102 -5.42 -13.15 -19.05
N HIS A 103 -5.50 -12.33 -18.00
CA HIS A 103 -6.02 -12.68 -16.69
C HIS A 103 -7.07 -11.63 -16.23
N PRO A 104 -8.32 -11.70 -16.71
CA PRO A 104 -9.35 -10.66 -16.50
C PRO A 104 -9.73 -10.42 -15.03
N ARG A 105 -9.48 -11.41 -14.14
CA ARG A 105 -9.71 -11.26 -12.69
C ARG A 105 -8.66 -10.39 -12.02
N GLN A 106 -7.47 -10.23 -12.63
CA GLN A 106 -6.38 -9.46 -12.05
C GLN A 106 -6.84 -8.08 -11.62
N LYS A 107 -6.57 -7.71 -10.38
CA LYS A 107 -6.77 -6.36 -9.84
C LYS A 107 -5.43 -5.65 -9.76
N ILE A 108 -5.43 -4.35 -10.05
CA ILE A 108 -4.22 -3.54 -10.08
C ILE A 108 -4.40 -2.37 -9.11
N PHE A 109 -3.50 -2.30 -8.13
CA PHE A 109 -3.46 -1.23 -7.13
C PHE A 109 -2.15 -0.44 -7.23
N LEU A 110 -2.25 0.87 -7.01
CA LEU A 110 -1.09 1.76 -6.87
C LEU A 110 -1.12 2.39 -5.49
N CYS A 111 0.02 2.42 -4.82
CA CYS A 111 0.13 3.03 -3.50
C CYS A 111 1.47 3.73 -3.29
N GLY A 112 1.67 4.23 -2.08
CA GLY A 112 2.89 4.91 -1.68
C GLY A 112 2.83 6.42 -1.80
N CYS A 113 3.95 7.09 -1.51
CA CYS A 113 4.00 8.55 -1.40
C CYS A 113 3.73 9.28 -2.74
N MET A 114 3.97 8.65 -3.89
CA MET A 114 3.62 9.24 -5.19
C MET A 114 2.10 9.43 -5.32
N MET A 115 1.30 8.55 -4.72
CA MET A 115 -0.16 8.64 -4.72
C MET A 115 -0.72 9.73 -3.76
N GLY A 116 0.13 10.40 -3.00
CA GLY A 116 -0.21 11.62 -2.26
C GLY A 116 -0.22 12.89 -3.13
N GLN A 117 0.19 12.81 -4.41
CA GLN A 117 0.23 13.96 -5.32
C GLN A 117 -1.06 14.03 -6.16
N PRO A 118 -1.89 15.09 -6.02
CA PRO A 118 -3.18 15.19 -6.73
C PRO A 118 -3.06 15.08 -8.25
N ALA A 119 -2.01 15.68 -8.84
CA ALA A 119 -1.77 15.62 -10.29
C ALA A 119 -1.51 14.19 -10.80
N VAL A 120 -0.76 13.40 -10.02
CA VAL A 120 -0.46 12.00 -10.33
C VAL A 120 -1.72 11.14 -10.22
N VAL A 121 -2.50 11.33 -9.16
CA VAL A 121 -3.78 10.62 -8.97
C VAL A 121 -4.75 10.91 -10.11
N GLU A 122 -4.85 12.18 -10.52
CA GLU A 122 -5.72 12.56 -11.62
C GLU A 122 -5.25 11.97 -12.97
N ARG A 123 -3.94 11.91 -13.19
CA ARG A 123 -3.36 11.18 -14.32
C ARG A 123 -3.74 9.70 -14.33
N VAL A 124 -3.64 9.03 -13.15
CA VAL A 124 -4.05 7.63 -13.02
C VAL A 124 -5.55 7.48 -13.30
N ARG A 125 -6.37 8.38 -12.76
CA ARG A 125 -7.82 8.36 -12.95
C ARG A 125 -8.22 8.44 -14.43
N LYS A 126 -7.56 9.32 -15.20
CA LYS A 126 -7.87 9.58 -16.61
C LYS A 126 -7.21 8.59 -17.58
N SER A 127 -5.93 8.30 -17.36
CA SER A 127 -5.11 7.60 -18.37
C SER A 127 -4.98 6.09 -18.12
N TYR A 128 -5.30 5.61 -16.90
CA TYR A 128 -5.17 4.19 -16.53
C TYR A 128 -6.50 3.64 -15.98
N PRO A 129 -7.55 3.50 -16.82
CA PRO A 129 -8.88 3.07 -16.38
C PRO A 129 -8.92 1.64 -15.84
N TYR A 130 -7.89 0.85 -16.10
CA TYR A 130 -7.73 -0.52 -15.63
C TYR A 130 -7.06 -0.63 -14.24
N VAL A 131 -6.61 0.47 -13.65
CA VAL A 131 -6.17 0.51 -12.26
C VAL A 131 -7.42 0.51 -11.37
N ASP A 132 -7.56 -0.49 -10.51
CA ASP A 132 -8.74 -0.71 -9.68
C ASP A 132 -8.68 0.04 -8.35
N GLY A 133 -7.48 0.19 -7.77
CA GLY A 133 -7.31 0.85 -6.47
C GLY A 133 -6.11 1.80 -6.43
N VAL A 134 -6.29 2.93 -5.75
CA VAL A 134 -5.23 3.90 -5.48
C VAL A 134 -5.35 4.35 -4.02
N PHE A 135 -4.26 4.27 -3.26
CA PHE A 135 -4.24 4.74 -1.88
C PHE A 135 -2.88 5.34 -1.51
N SER A 136 -2.91 6.35 -0.64
CA SER A 136 -1.69 6.98 -0.13
C SER A 136 -1.08 6.17 1.02
N THR A 137 0.13 6.50 1.45
CA THR A 137 0.83 5.87 2.59
C THR A 137 0.00 5.93 3.89
N HIS A 138 -0.77 6.99 4.09
CA HIS A 138 -1.62 7.17 5.27
C HIS A 138 -2.85 6.25 5.30
N HIS A 139 -3.21 5.66 4.17
CA HIS A 139 -4.33 4.74 4.01
C HIS A 139 -3.89 3.28 3.82
N LEU A 140 -2.59 2.98 4.01
CA LEU A 140 -2.05 1.64 3.83
C LEU A 140 -2.77 0.59 4.70
N TRP A 141 -3.11 0.94 5.94
CA TRP A 141 -3.82 0.07 6.88
C TRP A 141 -5.26 -0.27 6.45
N GLU A 142 -5.83 0.48 5.51
CA GLU A 142 -7.18 0.25 4.96
C GLU A 142 -7.18 -0.76 3.79
N LEU A 143 -6.02 -1.29 3.41
CA LEU A 143 -5.90 -2.20 2.26
C LEU A 143 -6.93 -3.32 2.24
N PRO A 144 -7.22 -4.04 3.37
CA PRO A 144 -8.24 -5.10 3.35
C PRO A 144 -9.64 -4.61 2.98
N GLN A 145 -10.05 -3.45 3.52
CA GLN A 145 -11.32 -2.81 3.21
C GLN A 145 -11.41 -2.37 1.74
N LEU A 146 -10.37 -1.71 1.24
CA LEU A 146 -10.30 -1.24 -0.14
C LEU A 146 -10.37 -2.41 -1.13
N LEU A 147 -9.61 -3.47 -0.83
CA LEU A 147 -9.58 -4.69 -1.62
C LEU A 147 -10.95 -5.37 -1.67
N LEU A 148 -11.60 -5.55 -0.51
CA LEU A 148 -12.95 -6.12 -0.46
C LEU A 148 -13.94 -5.26 -1.26
N GLY A 149 -13.85 -3.94 -1.16
CA GLY A 149 -14.68 -3.01 -1.92
C GLY A 149 -14.57 -3.23 -3.43
N VAL A 150 -13.33 -3.35 -3.94
CA VAL A 150 -13.08 -3.62 -5.37
C VAL A 150 -13.57 -5.01 -5.78
N LEU A 151 -13.32 -6.03 -4.96
CA LEU A 151 -13.72 -7.42 -5.27
C LEU A 151 -15.24 -7.58 -5.33
N THR A 152 -15.96 -6.95 -4.42
CA THR A 152 -17.44 -7.12 -4.32
C THR A 152 -18.21 -6.20 -5.25
N THR A 153 -17.74 -4.98 -5.48
CA THR A 153 -18.47 -3.99 -6.28
C THR A 153 -17.98 -3.88 -7.72
N GLY A 154 -16.77 -4.32 -8.00
CA GLY A 154 -16.09 -4.10 -9.29
C GLY A 154 -15.74 -2.63 -9.56
N LYS A 155 -16.05 -1.71 -8.64
CA LYS A 155 -15.79 -0.27 -8.80
C LYS A 155 -14.38 0.08 -8.38
N ARG A 156 -13.78 1.06 -9.06
CA ARG A 156 -12.48 1.62 -8.70
C ARG A 156 -12.56 2.36 -7.36
N VAL A 157 -11.53 2.24 -6.52
CA VAL A 157 -11.43 2.94 -5.24
C VAL A 157 -10.22 3.87 -5.22
N PHE A 158 -10.39 5.06 -4.63
CA PHE A 158 -9.34 6.06 -4.48
C PHE A 158 -9.37 6.58 -3.03
N SER A 159 -8.42 6.14 -2.21
CA SER A 159 -8.24 6.56 -0.81
C SER A 159 -6.96 7.39 -0.71
N VAL A 160 -7.05 8.64 -1.15
CA VAL A 160 -5.90 9.55 -1.31
C VAL A 160 -6.13 10.92 -0.64
N GLU A 161 -7.30 11.09 0.00
CA GLU A 161 -7.63 12.34 0.67
C GLU A 161 -6.64 12.60 1.81
N ASP A 162 -6.38 13.88 2.10
CA ASP A 162 -5.51 14.35 3.17
C ASP A 162 -6.05 13.95 4.55
N SER A 163 -5.95 12.65 4.88
CA SER A 163 -6.09 12.24 6.27
C SER A 163 -4.86 12.78 7.02
N ALA A 164 -5.09 13.60 8.02
CA ALA A 164 -4.03 14.10 8.88
C ALA A 164 -3.22 12.89 9.39
N GLY A 165 -1.99 12.74 8.90
CA GLY A 165 -0.99 11.73 9.23
C GLY A 165 -1.47 10.54 10.06
N ALA A 166 -2.23 9.63 9.47
CA ALA A 166 -2.68 8.43 10.17
C ALA A 166 -1.51 7.45 10.31
N ILE A 167 -1.20 7.05 11.54
CA ILE A 167 -0.18 6.04 11.85
C ILE A 167 -0.89 4.78 12.35
N ALA A 168 -0.71 3.68 11.63
CA ALA A 168 -1.17 2.36 12.05
C ALA A 168 0.01 1.57 12.61
N GLU A 169 -0.02 1.29 13.91
CA GLU A 169 0.99 0.50 14.59
C GLU A 169 0.58 -0.98 14.63
N GLY A 170 1.56 -1.89 14.56
CA GLY A 170 1.33 -3.31 14.76
C GLY A 170 0.73 -4.06 13.57
N LEU A 171 0.77 -3.50 12.38
CA LEU A 171 0.38 -4.20 11.16
C LEU A 171 1.21 -5.49 10.97
N PRO A 172 0.61 -6.55 10.38
CA PRO A 172 1.35 -7.76 10.06
C PRO A 172 2.47 -7.47 9.06
N VAL A 173 3.60 -8.16 9.20
CA VAL A 173 4.79 -7.96 8.37
C VAL A 173 5.26 -9.29 7.83
N VAL A 174 5.48 -9.36 6.51
CA VAL A 174 6.18 -10.46 5.85
C VAL A 174 7.47 -9.94 5.25
N ARG A 175 8.58 -10.45 5.74
CA ARG A 175 9.91 -10.01 5.33
C ARG A 175 10.38 -10.78 4.11
N GLU A 176 10.86 -10.06 3.13
CA GLU A 176 11.43 -10.62 1.91
C GLU A 176 12.81 -11.24 2.15
N ASN A 177 13.56 -10.70 3.10
CA ASN A 177 14.92 -11.12 3.41
C ASN A 177 15.05 -11.55 4.87
N LYS A 178 15.58 -12.75 5.11
CA LYS A 178 15.79 -13.30 6.45
C LYS A 178 16.90 -12.60 7.25
N LEU A 179 17.82 -11.91 6.56
CA LEU A 179 18.99 -11.26 7.19
C LEU A 179 18.81 -9.75 7.35
N LYS A 180 17.76 -9.16 6.73
CA LYS A 180 17.54 -7.72 6.69
C LYS A 180 16.09 -7.40 7.06
N ALA A 181 15.94 -6.44 7.96
CA ALA A 181 14.64 -5.96 8.42
C ALA A 181 14.59 -4.44 8.35
N TRP A 182 13.50 -3.91 7.83
CA TRP A 182 13.22 -2.49 7.89
C TRP A 182 12.27 -2.20 9.04
N VAL A 183 12.65 -1.27 9.92
CA VAL A 183 11.83 -0.86 11.06
C VAL A 183 11.66 0.64 11.02
N SER A 184 10.43 1.11 10.86
CA SER A 184 10.11 2.53 10.95
C SER A 184 10.19 2.96 12.40
N VAL A 185 11.04 3.95 12.69
CA VAL A 185 11.23 4.49 14.05
C VAL A 185 10.55 5.85 14.22
N MET A 186 10.19 6.50 13.11
CA MET A 186 9.57 7.82 13.10
C MET A 186 8.79 8.04 11.80
N TYR A 187 7.66 8.72 11.89
CA TYR A 187 6.85 9.14 10.76
C TYR A 187 6.91 10.66 10.60
N GLY A 188 6.97 11.12 9.34
CA GLY A 188 7.01 12.54 9.01
C GLY A 188 8.38 13.19 9.21
N CYS A 189 8.47 14.48 8.91
CA CYS A 189 9.68 15.29 9.06
C CYS A 189 9.29 16.76 9.19
N ASN A 190 9.83 17.44 10.22
CA ASN A 190 9.62 18.87 10.45
C ASN A 190 10.79 19.73 9.92
N ASN A 191 11.76 19.12 9.23
CA ASN A 191 12.88 19.85 8.65
C ASN A 191 12.55 20.30 7.22
N PHE A 192 12.70 21.59 6.95
CA PHE A 192 12.51 22.20 5.64
C PHE A 192 13.83 22.24 4.88
N CYS A 193 14.27 21.10 4.33
CA CYS A 193 15.49 21.03 3.52
C CYS A 193 15.21 21.54 2.11
N SER A 194 16.10 22.36 1.54
CA SER A 194 15.92 22.95 0.21
C SER A 194 15.83 21.93 -0.93
N THR A 195 16.36 20.72 -0.72
CA THR A 195 16.38 19.63 -1.71
C THR A 195 15.32 18.55 -1.43
N ALA A 196 14.57 18.66 -0.33
CA ALA A 196 13.61 17.64 0.07
C ALA A 196 12.18 17.98 -0.40
N SER A 197 11.55 17.07 -1.11
CA SER A 197 10.10 17.11 -1.37
C SER A 197 9.28 16.52 -0.21
N CYS A 198 9.94 15.88 0.75
CA CYS A 198 9.34 15.17 1.88
C CYS A 198 8.39 16.04 2.76
N PRO A 199 8.71 17.30 3.10
CA PRO A 199 7.82 18.17 3.87
C PRO A 199 6.48 18.47 3.17
N MET A 200 6.44 18.35 1.84
CA MET A 200 5.21 18.57 1.07
C MET A 200 4.29 17.35 1.06
N CYS A 201 4.84 16.17 1.33
CA CYS A 201 4.14 14.88 1.22
C CYS A 201 3.97 14.17 2.56
N ALA A 202 4.76 14.55 3.58
CA ALA A 202 4.77 13.91 4.88
C ALA A 202 3.94 14.69 5.90
N ALA A 203 3.35 13.97 6.85
CA ALA A 203 2.74 14.56 8.03
C ALA A 203 3.83 15.07 9.00
N GLU A 204 3.40 15.81 10.04
CA GLU A 204 4.27 16.20 11.13
C GLU A 204 4.95 14.98 11.76
N SER A 205 6.23 15.11 12.16
CA SER A 205 7.00 13.99 12.69
C SER A 205 6.42 13.47 14.00
N ALA A 206 6.23 12.16 14.07
CA ALA A 206 5.81 11.46 15.28
C ALA A 206 6.69 10.22 15.50
N PRO A 207 7.20 9.99 16.72
CA PRO A 207 7.92 8.78 17.04
C PRO A 207 6.96 7.58 17.06
N ASP A 208 7.47 6.43 16.63
CA ASP A 208 6.78 5.16 16.85
C ASP A 208 6.75 4.81 18.35
N SER A 209 5.74 4.10 18.80
CA SER A 209 5.67 3.71 20.21
C SER A 209 6.76 2.68 20.53
N ARG A 210 7.29 2.73 21.78
CA ARG A 210 8.31 1.77 22.22
C ARG A 210 7.85 0.31 22.08
N ARG A 211 6.54 0.06 22.28
CA ARG A 211 5.96 -1.30 22.16
C ARG A 211 5.97 -1.80 20.72
N THR A 212 5.61 -0.93 19.77
CA THR A 212 5.62 -1.26 18.34
C THR A 212 7.03 -1.47 17.84
N PHE A 213 7.97 -0.59 18.25
CA PHE A 213 9.39 -0.75 17.91
C PHE A 213 9.93 -2.10 18.34
N CYS A 214 9.73 -2.50 19.61
CA CYS A 214 10.18 -3.79 20.12
C CYS A 214 9.54 -4.97 19.38
N ARG A 215 8.24 -4.89 19.06
CA ARG A 215 7.55 -5.93 18.29
C ARG A 215 8.08 -6.04 16.85
N SER A 216 8.32 -4.92 16.19
CA SER A 216 8.84 -4.89 14.84
C SER A 216 10.27 -5.39 14.75
N ALA A 217 11.10 -5.14 15.76
CA ALA A 217 12.48 -5.63 15.83
C ALA A 217 12.60 -7.13 16.19
N ALA A 218 11.57 -7.71 16.84
CA ALA A 218 11.56 -9.10 17.26
C ALA A 218 10.96 -10.09 16.21
N ARG A 219 10.44 -9.56 15.13
CA ARG A 219 9.92 -10.33 13.98
C ARG A 219 10.95 -10.36 12.84
#